data_344b35bb8e74c19494cfd3bc4209b001
#
_entry.id   344b35bb8e74c19494cfd3bc4209b001
#
_cell.length_a   1.000
_cell.length_b   1.000
_cell.length_c   1.000
_cell.angle_alpha   90.00
_cell.angle_beta   90.00
_cell.angle_gamma   90.00
#
_symmetry.space_group_name_H-M   'P 1'
#
loop_
_entity.id
_entity.type
_entity.pdbx_description
1 polymer ?
#
loop_
_entity_poly.entity_id
_entity_poly.type
_entity_poly.pdbx_seq_one_letter_code
_entity_poly.pdbx_strand_id
1 'polypeptide(L)' 'MNRDEKGDLAVYKVVVNHEDQYSIWPAEKHNPAGWTDAGKSGPKAECLAYIKEIWTDMRPLSLRREMDQREKERLH' A
#
# COMPACT_ATOMS: atom_id res chain seq x y z
N MET A 1 -19.97 -13.85 -13.55
CA MET A 1 -20.57 -13.18 -12.59
C MET A 1 -20.34 -13.66 -11.24
N ASN A 2 -20.28 -14.91 -11.00
CA ASN A 2 -19.97 -15.42 -9.69
C ASN A 2 -18.66 -14.90 -9.18
N ARG A 3 -17.77 -14.62 -10.08
CA ARG A 3 -16.46 -14.12 -9.70
C ARG A 3 -16.57 -12.75 -9.07
N ASP A 4 -17.44 -11.91 -9.62
CA ASP A 4 -17.61 -10.57 -9.08
C ASP A 4 -18.26 -10.61 -7.72
N GLU A 5 -19.22 -11.48 -7.55
CA GLU A 5 -19.88 -11.64 -6.27
C GLU A 5 -18.90 -12.11 -5.22
N LYS A 6 -18.05 -13.05 -5.59
CA LYS A 6 -17.05 -13.51 -4.66
C LYS A 6 -16.11 -12.40 -4.29
N GLY A 7 -15.71 -11.57 -5.25
CA GLY A 7 -14.86 -10.44 -4.98
C GLY A 7 -15.49 -9.48 -4.00
N ASP A 8 -16.78 -9.26 -4.12
CA ASP A 8 -17.48 -8.33 -3.24
C ASP A 8 -17.52 -8.85 -1.81
N LEU A 9 -17.60 -10.17 -1.65
CA LEU A 9 -17.68 -10.76 -0.32
C LEU A 9 -16.32 -11.03 0.28
N ALA A 10 -15.27 -10.98 -0.49
CA ALA A 10 -13.93 -11.28 -0.01
C ALA A 10 -13.42 -10.14 0.87
N VAL A 11 -12.65 -10.53 1.88
CA VAL A 11 -12.01 -9.56 2.77
C VAL A 11 -10.55 -9.44 2.36
N TYR A 12 -10.12 -8.22 2.22
CA TYR A 12 -8.74 -7.91 1.84
C TYR A 12 -8.07 -7.13 2.96
N LYS A 13 -6.77 -7.01 2.88
CA LYS A 13 -6.00 -6.21 3.81
C LYS A 13 -5.01 -5.38 3.03
N VAL A 14 -4.59 -4.28 3.62
CA VAL A 14 -3.57 -3.41 3.03
C VAL A 14 -2.23 -3.87 3.58
N VAL A 15 -1.27 -4.05 2.69
CA VAL A 15 0.08 -4.42 3.06
C VAL A 15 1.04 -3.36 2.55
N VAL A 16 2.19 -3.24 3.21
CA VAL A 16 3.17 -2.22 2.88
C VAL A 16 4.56 -2.86 2.93
N ASN A 17 5.45 -2.43 2.03
CA ASN A 17 6.81 -2.92 2.03
C ASN A 17 7.77 -1.86 2.59
N HIS A 18 9.06 -2.19 2.60
CA HIS A 18 10.05 -1.30 3.19
C HIS A 18 10.29 -0.03 2.35
N GLU A 19 9.72 0.03 1.16
CA GLU A 19 9.81 1.24 0.33
C GLU A 19 8.57 2.11 0.44
N ASP A 20 7.72 1.83 1.44
CA ASP A 20 6.47 2.56 1.63
C ASP A 20 5.53 2.43 0.45
N GLN A 21 5.57 1.31 -0.21
CA GLN A 21 4.64 1.00 -1.29
C GLN A 21 3.51 0.15 -0.73
N TYR A 22 2.29 0.45 -1.12
CA TYR A 22 1.10 -0.19 -0.58
C TYR A 22 0.43 -1.06 -1.61
N SER A 23 -0.24 -2.11 -1.15
CA SER A 23 -0.98 -3.00 -2.02
C SER A 23 -2.08 -3.66 -1.22
N ILE A 24 -3.00 -4.35 -1.91
CA ILE A 24 -4.02 -5.12 -1.22
C ILE A 24 -3.71 -6.60 -1.37
N TRP A 25 -4.13 -7.39 -0.39
CA TRP A 25 -3.82 -8.80 -0.34
C TRP A 25 -4.98 -9.51 0.33
N PRO A 26 -5.30 -10.75 -0.06
CA PRO A 26 -6.37 -11.47 0.63
C PRO A 26 -6.08 -11.58 2.12
N ALA A 27 -7.07 -11.23 2.94
CA ALA A 27 -6.85 -11.14 4.38
C ALA A 27 -6.49 -12.47 5.00
N GLU A 28 -6.95 -13.56 4.40
CA GLU A 28 -6.73 -14.90 4.95
C GLU A 28 -5.39 -15.49 4.55
N LYS A 29 -4.65 -14.84 3.67
CA LYS A 29 -3.37 -15.39 3.20
C LYS A 29 -2.21 -14.73 3.91
N HIS A 30 -1.11 -15.45 3.98
CA HIS A 30 0.12 -14.90 4.52
C HIS A 30 0.64 -13.81 3.58
N ASN A 31 1.26 -12.81 4.17
CA ASN A 31 1.80 -11.72 3.37
C ASN A 31 2.93 -12.21 2.47
N PRO A 32 3.10 -11.59 1.30
CA PRO A 32 4.27 -11.90 0.48
C PRO A 32 5.54 -11.49 1.21
N ALA A 33 6.66 -12.08 0.82
CA ALA A 33 7.94 -11.76 1.43
C ALA A 33 8.22 -10.26 1.29
N GLY A 34 8.62 -9.65 2.39
CA GLY A 34 8.94 -8.23 2.38
C GLY A 34 7.76 -7.29 2.60
N TRP A 35 6.56 -7.84 2.82
CA TRP A 35 5.37 -7.05 3.03
C TRP A 35 4.79 -7.31 4.41
N THR A 36 4.28 -6.26 5.05
CA THR A 36 3.68 -6.38 6.37
C THR A 36 2.30 -5.73 6.36
N ASP A 37 1.51 -6.03 7.38
CA ASP A 37 0.17 -5.47 7.49
C ASP A 37 0.26 -3.97 7.76
N ALA A 38 -0.58 -3.21 7.05
CA ALA A 38 -0.62 -1.76 7.24
C ALA A 38 -1.70 -1.32 8.21
N GLY A 39 -2.48 -2.28 8.76
CA GLY A 39 -3.46 -1.94 9.77
C GLY A 39 -4.86 -1.71 9.26
N LYS A 40 -5.15 -2.00 8.01
CA LYS A 40 -6.47 -1.82 7.44
C LYS A 40 -6.91 -3.10 6.74
N SER A 41 -8.14 -3.52 7.01
CA SER A 41 -8.72 -4.67 6.32
C SER A 41 -10.18 -4.40 6.07
N GLY A 42 -10.76 -5.13 5.12
CA GLY A 42 -12.16 -4.99 4.77
C GLY A 42 -12.39 -5.26 3.31
N PRO A 43 -13.50 -4.77 2.76
CA PRO A 43 -13.79 -4.94 1.35
C PRO A 43 -12.73 -4.27 0.49
N LYS A 44 -12.56 -4.78 -0.72
CA LYS A 44 -11.56 -4.27 -1.63
C LYS A 44 -11.67 -2.77 -1.82
N ALA A 45 -12.88 -2.26 -1.98
CA ALA A 45 -13.07 -0.83 -2.23
C ALA A 45 -12.58 0.01 -1.06
N GLU A 46 -12.79 -0.46 0.17
CA GLU A 46 -12.33 0.26 1.34
C GLU A 46 -10.82 0.25 1.45
N CYS A 47 -10.21 -0.88 1.13
CA CYS A 47 -8.75 -0.97 1.17
C CYS A 47 -8.12 -0.03 0.14
N LEU A 48 -8.69 0.03 -1.04
CA LEU A 48 -8.18 0.92 -2.07
C LEU A 48 -8.36 2.38 -1.70
N ALA A 49 -9.49 2.71 -1.08
CA ALA A 49 -9.71 4.08 -0.62
C ALA A 49 -8.72 4.47 0.47
N TYR A 50 -8.42 3.53 1.36
CA TYR A 50 -7.45 3.76 2.41
C TYR A 50 -6.07 4.05 1.82
N ILE A 51 -5.67 3.25 0.84
CA ILE A 51 -4.38 3.46 0.18
C ILE A 51 -4.34 4.83 -0.49
N LYS A 52 -5.43 5.20 -1.14
CA LYS A 52 -5.49 6.48 -1.84
C LYS A 52 -5.32 7.64 -0.87
N GLU A 53 -5.82 7.49 0.35
CA GLU A 53 -5.70 8.54 1.35
C GLU A 53 -4.30 8.69 1.91
N ILE A 54 -3.65 7.55 2.18
CA ILE A 54 -2.38 7.60 2.90
C ILE A 54 -1.18 7.59 1.97
N TRP A 55 -1.33 7.06 0.77
CA TRP A 55 -0.21 6.96 -0.17
C TRP A 55 -0.26 8.13 -1.14
N THR A 56 0.14 9.29 -0.64
CA THR A 56 0.07 10.51 -1.43
C THR A 56 1.27 10.66 -2.35
N ASP A 57 2.39 10.05 -2.01
CA ASP A 57 3.60 10.09 -2.83
C ASP A 57 3.90 8.66 -3.27
N MET A 58 3.68 8.36 -4.53
CA MET A 58 3.79 7.00 -5.04
C MET A 58 5.22 6.57 -5.34
N ARG A 59 6.17 7.45 -5.17
CA ARG A 59 7.57 7.09 -5.39
C ARG A 59 8.08 6.21 -4.25
N PRO A 60 9.00 5.29 -4.54
CA PRO A 60 9.58 4.48 -3.46
C PRO A 60 10.28 5.34 -2.43
N LEU A 61 10.32 4.84 -1.21
CA LEU A 61 10.90 5.58 -0.11
C LEU A 61 12.35 5.97 -0.35
N SER A 62 13.13 5.06 -0.90
CA SER A 62 14.54 5.35 -1.15
C SER A 62 14.70 6.50 -2.13
N LEU A 63 13.85 6.57 -3.14
CA LEU A 63 13.91 7.65 -4.10
C LEU A 63 13.50 8.97 -3.46
N ARG A 64 12.49 8.95 -2.60
CA ARG A 64 12.06 10.18 -1.92
C ARG A 64 13.15 10.73 -1.04
N ARG A 65 13.86 9.86 -0.33
CA ARG A 65 14.97 10.27 0.53
C ARG A 65 16.08 10.91 -0.27
N GLU A 66 16.39 10.32 -1.41
CA GLU A 66 17.44 10.85 -2.27
C GLU A 66 17.08 12.24 -2.77
N MET A 67 15.83 12.42 -3.15
CA MET A 67 15.40 13.72 -3.66
C MET A 67 15.37 14.77 -2.57
N ASP A 68 14.97 14.39 -1.37
CA ASP A 68 15.02 15.31 -0.23
C ASP A 68 16.43 15.76 0.06
N GLN A 69 17.36 14.83 -0.01
CA GLN A 69 18.76 15.15 0.26
C GLN A 69 19.30 16.13 -0.77
N ARG A 70 18.95 15.92 -2.03
CA ARG A 70 19.38 16.82 -3.08
C ARG A 70 18.82 18.21 -2.88
N GLU A 71 17.58 18.30 -2.43
CA GLU A 71 16.97 19.59 -2.16
C GLU A 71 17.70 20.32 -1.06
N LYS A 72 18.04 19.60 0.00
CA LYS A 72 18.79 20.20 1.10
C LYS A 72 20.13 20.74 0.63
N GLU A 73 20.80 20.00 -0.20
CA GLU A 73 22.07 20.43 -0.73
C GLU A 73 21.93 21.68 -1.59
N ARG A 74 20.83 21.75 -2.31
CA ARG A 74 20.59 22.89 -3.18
C ARG A 74 20.37 24.16 -2.38
N LEU A 75 19.79 24.05 -1.22
CA LEU A 75 19.49 25.23 -0.39
C LEU A 75 20.74 25.81 0.27
N HIS A 76 21.82 25.09 0.27
CA HIS A 76 23.08 25.59 0.78
C HIS A 76 23.82 26.36 -0.28
#